data_ca8c7bbc4766eaed09af479150ede9a7
#
_entry.id   ca8c7bbc4766eaed09af479150ede9a7
#
_cell.length_a   1.000
_cell.length_b   1.000
_cell.length_c   1.000
_cell.angle_alpha   90.00
_cell.angle_beta   90.00
_cell.angle_gamma   90.00
#
_symmetry.space_group_name_H-M   'P 1'
#
loop_
_entity.id
_entity.type
_entity.pdbx_description
1 polymer ?
#
loop_
_entity_poly.entity_id
_entity_poly.type
_entity_poly.pdbx_seq_one_letter_code
_entity_poly.pdbx_strand_id
1 'polypeptide(L)'
;MTGPKDYYALLGVPRTASLDQLRRAYREAALRLHPDRNVSPGETELFLEIGRAFEILSDPQRRAEYDRQLVELDKQAAEGASLFCGVLHSRQALLPLDEPQVHYLLLDILPAESATSVRPPINVCIVIDRSTSMRGQRLDQVRSATLAILKDLKAGDAACIVAFSDRAEVIVSHDQARDLTVARSRLSLLQAGGGTEIGQGLELGLTELQKAFSKQGVNHLILLTDGRTYGDEELCLELADRAAAQGITLNGVGIGADWSDRLLDDIASRSGGNVLFLDSPKAITNLLQRIFDSLGKVFASRVRLEGAFGDQVDLRSSFRLLPDPMPMGDTLPMNLGHLPRDGRIRVLLEIVIHPASALTHVSLADFVLAADVLSQSTVAQSLPVSIGLPVSKHPDPEPAPNDIVAALSQIALYSMQEKARHEAELGQSTQAARRLENLATQLLAVNERDLAKAALGEAERLTHSRRLSTEGEKVLKYGTRALLLLPAKTGQS
;
A
#
# COMPACT_ATOMS: atom_id res chain seq x y z
N MET A 1 21.93 18.43 -17.12
CA MET A 1 22.00 17.76 -18.43
C MET A 1 20.64 17.10 -18.62
N THR A 2 19.82 17.65 -19.52
CA THR A 2 18.49 17.08 -19.83
C THR A 2 18.73 15.73 -20.53
N GLY A 3 18.16 14.66 -19.99
CA GLY A 3 18.21 13.33 -20.61
C GLY A 3 17.63 13.34 -22.04
N PRO A 4 17.90 12.31 -22.85
CA PRO A 4 17.40 12.23 -24.20
C PRO A 4 15.87 12.24 -24.18
N LYS A 5 15.27 13.18 -24.93
CA LYS A 5 13.80 13.34 -25.03
C LYS A 5 13.19 12.13 -25.73
N ASP A 6 12.13 11.55 -25.17
CA ASP A 6 11.39 10.47 -25.83
C ASP A 6 10.52 11.04 -26.97
N TYR A 7 10.91 10.76 -28.23
CA TYR A 7 10.21 11.25 -29.43
C TYR A 7 8.79 10.71 -29.59
N TYR A 8 8.52 9.52 -29.05
CA TYR A 8 7.16 8.97 -29.04
C TYR A 8 6.26 9.75 -28.08
N ALA A 9 6.75 10.03 -26.88
CA ALA A 9 6.06 10.87 -25.91
C ALA A 9 5.84 12.30 -26.45
N LEU A 10 6.83 12.87 -27.15
CA LEU A 10 6.73 14.19 -27.75
C LEU A 10 5.64 14.28 -28.83
N LEU A 11 5.44 13.21 -29.62
CA LEU A 11 4.36 13.07 -30.60
C LEU A 11 3.02 12.62 -29.98
N GLY A 12 3.01 12.23 -28.70
CA GLY A 12 1.83 11.71 -28.02
C GLY A 12 1.35 10.36 -28.54
N VAL A 13 2.29 9.48 -28.96
CA VAL A 13 1.99 8.15 -29.49
C VAL A 13 2.76 7.06 -28.73
N PRO A 14 2.22 5.82 -28.68
CA PRO A 14 2.95 4.71 -28.08
C PRO A 14 4.18 4.31 -28.92
N ARG A 15 5.20 3.70 -28.30
CA ARG A 15 6.41 3.21 -28.99
C ARG A 15 6.11 2.16 -30.07
N THR A 16 4.94 1.51 -30.00
CA THR A 16 4.43 0.56 -30.98
C THR A 16 3.66 1.21 -32.14
N ALA A 17 3.55 2.55 -32.17
CA ALA A 17 2.75 3.27 -33.15
C ALA A 17 3.14 2.93 -34.62
N SER A 18 2.12 2.73 -35.48
CA SER A 18 2.29 2.55 -36.88
C SER A 18 2.72 3.86 -37.60
N LEU A 19 3.28 3.75 -38.77
CA LEU A 19 3.67 4.93 -39.56
C LEU A 19 2.49 5.89 -39.83
N ASP A 20 1.29 5.34 -39.97
CA ASP A 20 0.08 6.15 -40.18
C ASP A 20 -0.36 6.88 -38.92
N GLN A 21 -0.18 6.26 -37.75
CA GLN A 21 -0.40 6.90 -36.44
C GLN A 21 0.61 8.04 -36.21
N LEU A 22 1.88 7.82 -36.53
CA LEU A 22 2.91 8.87 -36.47
C LEU A 22 2.60 10.06 -37.40
N ARG A 23 2.18 9.77 -38.64
CA ARG A 23 1.79 10.81 -39.61
C ARG A 23 0.58 11.61 -39.17
N ARG A 24 -0.39 10.95 -38.53
CA ARG A 24 -1.59 11.59 -38.00
C ARG A 24 -1.26 12.50 -36.84
N ALA A 25 -0.52 11.99 -35.84
CA ALA A 25 -0.08 12.74 -34.67
C ALA A 25 0.74 13.99 -35.07
N TYR A 26 1.66 13.83 -36.01
CA TYR A 26 2.44 14.97 -36.53
C TYR A 26 1.56 16.03 -37.19
N ARG A 27 0.60 15.62 -38.04
CA ARG A 27 -0.32 16.58 -38.68
C ARG A 27 -1.17 17.33 -37.67
N GLU A 28 -1.68 16.66 -36.67
CA GLU A 28 -2.47 17.27 -35.59
C GLU A 28 -1.62 18.27 -34.80
N ALA A 29 -0.42 17.90 -34.41
CA ALA A 29 0.52 18.77 -33.74
C ALA A 29 0.95 19.98 -34.58
N ALA A 30 1.24 19.74 -35.87
CA ALA A 30 1.62 20.80 -36.82
C ALA A 30 0.51 21.84 -37.04
N LEU A 31 -0.77 21.40 -37.13
CA LEU A 31 -1.90 22.31 -37.23
C LEU A 31 -2.12 23.18 -36.00
N ARG A 32 -1.80 22.65 -34.80
CA ARG A 32 -1.96 23.33 -33.53
C ARG A 32 -0.83 24.32 -33.24
N LEU A 33 0.41 23.97 -33.57
CA LEU A 33 1.62 24.70 -33.18
C LEU A 33 2.24 25.51 -34.35
N HIS A 34 1.51 25.69 -35.46
CA HIS A 34 2.05 26.37 -36.62
C HIS A 34 2.47 27.81 -36.30
N PRO A 35 3.69 28.23 -36.64
CA PRO A 35 4.22 29.54 -36.26
C PRO A 35 3.41 30.73 -36.85
N ASP A 36 2.66 30.55 -37.91
CA ASP A 36 1.78 31.59 -38.45
C ASP A 36 0.50 31.82 -37.59
N ARG A 37 0.19 30.91 -36.68
CA ARG A 37 -0.96 30.98 -35.81
C ARG A 37 -0.59 31.30 -34.35
N ASN A 38 0.63 30.92 -33.94
CA ASN A 38 1.13 31.06 -32.58
C ASN A 38 2.45 31.80 -32.55
N VAL A 39 2.50 32.95 -31.88
CA VAL A 39 3.66 33.86 -31.83
C VAL A 39 4.51 33.66 -30.57
N SER A 40 4.22 32.63 -29.76
CA SER A 40 4.97 32.37 -28.53
C SER A 40 6.29 31.64 -28.80
N PRO A 41 7.44 32.14 -28.31
CA PRO A 41 8.76 31.53 -28.56
C PRO A 41 8.86 30.06 -28.14
N GLY A 42 8.20 29.66 -27.05
CA GLY A 42 8.20 28.27 -26.56
C GLY A 42 7.44 27.31 -27.48
N GLU A 43 6.41 27.76 -28.16
CA GLU A 43 5.63 26.94 -29.09
C GLU A 43 6.35 26.70 -30.41
N THR A 44 7.15 27.66 -30.86
CA THR A 44 8.02 27.51 -32.03
C THR A 44 9.12 26.47 -31.77
N GLU A 45 9.71 26.48 -30.58
CA GLU A 45 10.72 25.47 -30.18
C GLU A 45 10.12 24.06 -30.13
N LEU A 46 8.94 23.92 -29.50
CA LEU A 46 8.18 22.66 -29.46
C LEU A 46 7.81 22.16 -30.85
N PHE A 47 7.40 23.04 -31.77
CA PHE A 47 7.11 22.69 -33.15
C PHE A 47 8.34 22.11 -33.88
N LEU A 48 9.51 22.72 -33.69
CA LEU A 48 10.76 22.22 -34.28
C LEU A 48 11.15 20.84 -33.69
N GLU A 49 10.93 20.64 -32.40
CA GLU A 49 11.21 19.36 -31.78
C GLU A 49 10.26 18.24 -32.24
N ILE A 50 8.97 18.53 -32.42
CA ILE A 50 7.97 17.61 -32.98
C ILE A 50 8.33 17.28 -34.46
N GLY A 51 8.81 18.24 -35.24
CA GLY A 51 9.29 18.03 -36.56
C GLY A 51 10.48 17.05 -36.61
N ARG A 52 11.46 17.21 -35.73
CA ARG A 52 12.60 16.30 -35.59
C ARG A 52 12.16 14.90 -35.17
N ALA A 53 11.24 14.81 -34.17
CA ALA A 53 10.71 13.53 -33.72
C ALA A 53 10.04 12.78 -34.89
N PHE A 54 9.23 13.45 -35.69
CA PHE A 54 8.58 12.86 -36.85
C PHE A 54 9.56 12.44 -37.95
N GLU A 55 10.57 13.26 -38.25
CA GLU A 55 11.63 12.94 -39.23
C GLU A 55 12.36 11.64 -38.89
N ILE A 56 12.67 11.43 -37.58
CA ILE A 56 13.36 10.23 -37.11
C ILE A 56 12.43 9.02 -37.10
N LEU A 57 11.21 9.17 -36.55
CA LEU A 57 10.29 8.05 -36.38
C LEU A 57 9.55 7.64 -37.64
N SER A 58 9.50 8.50 -38.69
CA SER A 58 8.88 8.18 -39.97
C SER A 58 9.79 7.42 -40.93
N ASP A 59 11.09 7.47 -40.74
CA ASP A 59 12.08 6.71 -41.51
C ASP A 59 12.35 5.35 -40.81
N PRO A 60 12.09 4.20 -41.46
CA PRO A 60 12.25 2.89 -40.85
C PRO A 60 13.67 2.59 -40.34
N GLN A 61 14.70 3.11 -40.99
CA GLN A 61 16.11 2.87 -40.59
C GLN A 61 16.48 3.75 -39.40
N ARG A 62 16.13 5.02 -39.41
CA ARG A 62 16.36 5.98 -38.33
C ARG A 62 15.54 5.61 -37.10
N ARG A 63 14.31 5.15 -37.27
CA ARG A 63 13.45 4.65 -36.21
C ARG A 63 14.07 3.42 -35.54
N ALA A 64 14.52 2.44 -36.29
CA ALA A 64 15.15 1.23 -35.76
C ALA A 64 16.45 1.53 -34.99
N GLU A 65 17.21 2.55 -35.44
CA GLU A 65 18.40 3.02 -34.71
C GLU A 65 18.01 3.74 -33.42
N TYR A 66 17.02 4.60 -33.48
CA TYR A 66 16.49 5.30 -32.30
C TYR A 66 15.87 4.33 -31.28
N ASP A 67 15.11 3.33 -31.75
CA ASP A 67 14.53 2.29 -30.89
C ASP A 67 15.63 1.46 -30.19
N ARG A 68 16.73 1.14 -30.89
CA ARG A 68 17.90 0.49 -30.26
C ARG A 68 18.55 1.38 -29.20
N GLN A 69 18.69 2.68 -29.47
CA GLN A 69 19.22 3.63 -28.49
C GLN A 69 18.30 3.76 -27.26
N LEU A 70 16.96 3.79 -27.45
CA LEU A 70 16.00 3.78 -26.35
C LEU A 70 16.10 2.50 -25.51
N VAL A 71 16.18 1.33 -26.16
CA VAL A 71 16.35 0.05 -25.47
C VAL A 71 17.67 0.03 -24.69
N GLU A 72 18.76 0.58 -25.23
CA GLU A 72 20.04 0.65 -24.54
C GLU A 72 20.02 1.66 -23.38
N LEU A 73 19.32 2.79 -23.54
CA LEU A 73 19.10 3.77 -22.46
C LEU A 73 18.19 3.20 -21.35
N ASP A 74 17.13 2.48 -21.74
CA ASP A 74 16.26 1.77 -20.80
C ASP A 74 17.05 0.66 -20.06
N LYS A 75 17.97 -0.05 -20.74
CA LYS A 75 18.89 -1.01 -20.11
C LYS A 75 19.89 -0.33 -19.18
N GLN A 76 20.53 0.76 -19.58
CA GLN A 76 21.47 1.50 -18.74
C GLN A 76 20.77 2.13 -17.55
N ALA A 77 19.53 2.61 -17.71
CA ALA A 77 18.69 3.04 -16.59
C ALA A 77 18.31 1.85 -15.69
N ALA A 78 18.09 0.66 -16.26
CA ALA A 78 17.74 -0.56 -15.52
C ALA A 78 18.97 -1.27 -14.91
N GLU A 79 20.16 -1.18 -15.51
CA GLU A 79 21.39 -1.85 -14.98
C GLU A 79 21.86 -1.31 -13.61
N GLY A 80 21.38 -0.14 -13.20
CA GLY A 80 21.56 0.41 -11.84
C GLY A 80 20.35 0.30 -10.92
N ALA A 81 19.18 -0.03 -11.45
CA ALA A 81 17.95 -0.08 -10.68
C ALA A 81 17.75 -1.47 -10.07
N SER A 82 17.68 -1.52 -8.73
CA SER A 82 17.32 -2.76 -8.01
C SER A 82 15.80 -2.96 -7.91
N LEU A 83 15.01 -2.02 -8.40
CA LEU A 83 13.54 -1.98 -8.34
C LEU A 83 12.95 -1.81 -9.73
N PHE A 84 11.80 -2.43 -9.94
CA PHE A 84 10.95 -2.25 -11.11
C PHE A 84 9.57 -1.79 -10.68
N CYS A 85 8.94 -0.87 -11.44
CA CYS A 85 7.57 -0.44 -11.26
C CYS A 85 6.80 -0.56 -12.57
N GLY A 86 5.90 -1.56 -12.65
CA GLY A 86 4.94 -1.69 -13.75
C GLY A 86 3.68 -0.89 -13.47
N VAL A 87 3.09 -0.31 -14.52
CA VAL A 87 1.83 0.43 -14.44
C VAL A 87 0.82 -0.19 -15.40
N LEU A 88 -0.33 -0.61 -14.88
CA LEU A 88 -1.46 -1.05 -15.68
C LEU A 88 -2.57 0.00 -15.61
N HIS A 89 -3.16 0.28 -16.75
CA HIS A 89 -4.25 1.21 -16.91
C HIS A 89 -5.58 0.50 -17.12
N SER A 90 -6.67 0.98 -16.54
CA SER A 90 -8.01 0.41 -16.77
C SER A 90 -8.51 0.62 -18.20
N ARG A 91 -7.96 1.58 -18.93
CA ARG A 91 -8.19 1.85 -20.36
C ARG A 91 -6.95 2.48 -20.97
N GLN A 92 -6.73 2.32 -22.27
CA GLN A 92 -5.53 2.79 -22.96
C GLN A 92 -5.63 4.24 -23.46
N ALA A 93 -6.84 4.81 -23.49
CA ALA A 93 -7.06 6.19 -23.87
C ALA A 93 -8.28 6.78 -23.13
N LEU A 94 -8.28 8.10 -22.98
CA LEU A 94 -9.42 8.88 -22.46
C LEU A 94 -10.31 9.31 -23.60
N LEU A 95 -11.60 9.48 -23.30
CA LEU A 95 -12.55 10.13 -24.21
C LEU A 95 -12.47 11.65 -24.05
N PRO A 96 -12.64 12.44 -25.13
CA PRO A 96 -12.71 13.90 -25.06
C PRO A 96 -14.09 14.35 -24.55
N LEU A 97 -14.38 14.07 -23.28
CA LEU A 97 -15.63 14.42 -22.62
C LEU A 97 -15.47 15.72 -21.84
N ASP A 98 -16.59 16.46 -21.72
CA ASP A 98 -16.71 17.63 -20.84
C ASP A 98 -17.11 17.23 -19.41
N GLU A 99 -17.18 15.94 -19.10
CA GLU A 99 -17.50 15.36 -17.81
C GLU A 99 -16.28 14.67 -17.20
N PRO A 100 -16.17 14.64 -15.86
CA PRO A 100 -15.09 13.90 -15.19
C PRO A 100 -15.12 12.40 -15.50
N GLN A 101 -13.97 11.79 -15.67
CA GLN A 101 -13.81 10.37 -15.96
C GLN A 101 -13.07 9.67 -14.83
N VAL A 102 -13.61 8.54 -14.36
CA VAL A 102 -12.90 7.67 -13.41
C VAL A 102 -11.93 6.79 -14.17
N HIS A 103 -10.71 6.69 -13.64
CA HIS A 103 -9.67 5.82 -14.17
C HIS A 103 -8.96 5.09 -13.03
N TYR A 104 -8.54 3.85 -13.30
CA TYR A 104 -7.80 3.04 -12.32
C TYR A 104 -6.38 2.78 -12.82
N LEU A 105 -5.43 2.98 -11.90
CA LEU A 105 -4.02 2.65 -12.09
C LEU A 105 -3.65 1.53 -11.13
N LEU A 106 -3.05 0.47 -11.66
CA LEU A 106 -2.49 -0.59 -10.83
C LEU A 106 -0.97 -0.55 -10.93
N LEU A 107 -0.33 -0.19 -9.83
CA LEU A 107 1.13 -0.15 -9.71
C LEU A 107 1.63 -1.49 -9.17
N ASP A 108 2.57 -2.12 -9.88
CA ASP A 108 3.23 -3.36 -9.49
C ASP A 108 4.73 -3.09 -9.25
N ILE A 109 5.16 -3.13 -8.00
CA ILE A 109 6.53 -2.84 -7.59
C ILE A 109 7.21 -4.15 -7.20
N LEU A 110 8.32 -4.48 -7.87
CA LEU A 110 9.05 -5.74 -7.71
C LEU A 110 10.56 -5.48 -7.54
N PRO A 111 11.29 -6.41 -6.90
CA PRO A 111 12.74 -6.46 -7.04
C PRO A 111 13.13 -6.71 -8.49
N ALA A 112 14.21 -6.07 -8.97
CA ALA A 112 14.76 -6.40 -10.28
C ALA A 112 15.37 -7.82 -10.26
N GLU A 113 15.28 -8.56 -11.38
CA GLU A 113 15.73 -9.96 -11.46
C GLU A 113 17.23 -10.16 -11.14
N SER A 114 18.05 -9.13 -11.39
CA SER A 114 19.49 -9.12 -11.12
C SER A 114 19.85 -8.85 -9.65
N ALA A 115 18.88 -8.54 -8.81
CA ALA A 115 19.13 -8.07 -7.46
C ALA A 115 19.52 -9.22 -6.52
N THR A 116 20.79 -9.26 -6.12
CA THR A 116 21.26 -10.18 -5.07
C THR A 116 20.79 -9.68 -3.71
N SER A 117 20.22 -10.57 -2.92
CA SER A 117 19.67 -10.22 -1.63
C SER A 117 20.21 -11.10 -0.50
N VAL A 118 20.62 -10.46 0.56
CA VAL A 118 21.02 -11.10 1.83
C VAL A 118 19.88 -10.86 2.83
N ARG A 119 19.67 -11.81 3.77
CA ARG A 119 18.72 -11.59 4.86
C ARG A 119 19.15 -10.35 5.67
N PRO A 120 18.31 -9.33 5.78
CA PRO A 120 18.65 -8.15 6.57
C PRO A 120 18.64 -8.47 8.07
N PRO A 121 19.43 -7.79 8.88
CA PRO A 121 19.28 -7.82 10.33
C PRO A 121 17.92 -7.20 10.71
N ILE A 122 17.27 -7.77 11.72
CA ILE A 122 15.97 -7.33 12.21
C ILE A 122 16.18 -6.61 13.54
N ASN A 123 15.60 -5.43 13.67
CA ASN A 123 15.44 -4.72 14.92
C ASN A 123 13.93 -4.59 15.20
N VAL A 124 13.44 -5.35 16.19
CA VAL A 124 12.00 -5.44 16.48
C VAL A 124 11.70 -5.03 17.92
N CYS A 125 10.70 -4.17 18.09
CA CYS A 125 10.08 -3.89 19.38
C CYS A 125 8.68 -4.49 19.44
N ILE A 126 8.42 -5.31 20.46
CA ILE A 126 7.09 -5.83 20.77
C ILE A 126 6.51 -5.01 21.89
N VAL A 127 5.46 -4.23 21.61
CA VAL A 127 4.74 -3.38 22.56
C VAL A 127 3.47 -4.09 22.98
N ILE A 128 3.38 -4.46 24.26
CA ILE A 128 2.34 -5.34 24.80
C ILE A 128 1.41 -4.54 25.70
N ASP A 129 0.14 -4.50 25.36
CA ASP A 129 -0.91 -4.08 26.26
C ASP A 129 -1.00 -5.06 27.43
N ARG A 130 -0.92 -4.51 28.64
CA ARG A 130 -1.14 -5.27 29.90
C ARG A 130 -2.30 -4.74 30.72
N SER A 131 -3.23 -4.03 30.07
CA SER A 131 -4.45 -3.54 30.71
C SER A 131 -5.27 -4.67 31.36
N THR A 132 -6.25 -4.28 32.14
CA THR A 132 -7.07 -5.25 32.90
C THR A 132 -7.77 -6.28 32.00
N SER A 133 -8.16 -5.91 30.79
CA SER A 133 -8.81 -6.78 29.77
C SER A 133 -7.91 -7.91 29.27
N MET A 134 -6.59 -7.70 29.28
CA MET A 134 -5.59 -8.71 28.87
C MET A 134 -5.41 -9.85 29.87
N ARG A 135 -6.08 -9.83 31.03
CA ARG A 135 -5.91 -10.84 32.09
C ARG A 135 -6.18 -12.27 31.60
N GLY A 136 -5.35 -13.20 32.09
CA GLY A 136 -5.50 -14.63 31.83
C GLY A 136 -4.94 -15.08 30.51
N GLN A 137 -5.70 -15.86 29.76
CA GLN A 137 -5.21 -16.55 28.56
C GLN A 137 -4.63 -15.61 27.48
N ARG A 138 -5.14 -14.37 27.34
CA ARG A 138 -4.63 -13.39 26.38
C ARG A 138 -3.17 -13.05 26.66
N LEU A 139 -2.88 -12.62 27.90
CA LEU A 139 -1.52 -12.25 28.28
C LEU A 139 -0.57 -13.43 28.30
N ASP A 140 -1.04 -14.63 28.70
CA ASP A 140 -0.22 -15.84 28.72
C ASP A 140 0.19 -16.29 27.31
N GLN A 141 -0.71 -16.17 26.33
CA GLN A 141 -0.40 -16.46 24.93
C GLN A 141 0.57 -15.41 24.35
N VAL A 142 0.38 -14.12 24.65
CA VAL A 142 1.32 -13.07 24.23
C VAL A 142 2.71 -13.30 24.79
N ARG A 143 2.83 -13.65 26.09
CA ARG A 143 4.13 -14.00 26.70
C ARG A 143 4.80 -15.17 25.98
N SER A 144 4.04 -16.24 25.72
CA SER A 144 4.54 -17.44 25.06
C SER A 144 5.00 -17.16 23.63
N ALA A 145 4.22 -16.40 22.89
CA ALA A 145 4.52 -15.99 21.52
C ALA A 145 5.77 -15.08 21.43
N THR A 146 5.86 -14.13 22.37
CA THR A 146 7.03 -13.25 22.47
C THR A 146 8.31 -14.03 22.75
N LEU A 147 8.27 -15.00 23.68
CA LEU A 147 9.39 -15.88 23.96
C LEU A 147 9.79 -16.75 22.75
N ALA A 148 8.84 -17.16 21.92
CA ALA A 148 9.14 -17.89 20.68
C ALA A 148 9.94 -17.02 19.70
N ILE A 149 9.54 -15.76 19.52
CA ILE A 149 10.31 -14.81 18.68
C ILE A 149 11.74 -14.61 19.19
N LEU A 150 11.90 -14.42 20.51
CA LEU A 150 13.24 -14.22 21.08
C LEU A 150 14.16 -15.42 20.86
N LYS A 151 13.62 -16.65 20.80
CA LYS A 151 14.40 -17.86 20.48
C LYS A 151 14.88 -17.89 19.03
N ASP A 152 14.15 -17.28 18.11
CA ASP A 152 14.43 -17.31 16.68
C ASP A 152 15.33 -16.16 16.22
N LEU A 153 15.76 -15.28 17.15
CA LEU A 153 16.72 -14.22 16.86
C LEU A 153 18.05 -14.77 16.37
N LYS A 154 18.51 -14.27 15.23
CA LYS A 154 19.80 -14.64 14.62
C LYS A 154 20.90 -13.66 15.02
N ALA A 155 22.14 -14.03 14.71
CA ALA A 155 23.26 -13.11 14.87
C ALA A 155 23.01 -11.82 14.05
N GLY A 156 23.15 -10.66 14.70
CA GLY A 156 22.82 -9.35 14.09
C GLY A 156 21.41 -8.84 14.35
N ASP A 157 20.45 -9.69 14.73
CA ASP A 157 19.12 -9.25 15.11
C ASP A 157 19.14 -8.59 16.49
N ALA A 158 18.24 -7.63 16.69
CA ALA A 158 17.97 -6.97 17.96
C ALA A 158 16.47 -7.04 18.28
N ALA A 159 16.13 -7.20 19.54
CA ALA A 159 14.74 -7.15 19.98
C ALA A 159 14.62 -6.44 21.31
N CYS A 160 13.50 -5.80 21.56
CA CYS A 160 13.12 -5.29 22.89
C CYS A 160 11.63 -5.52 23.11
N ILE A 161 11.24 -5.54 24.38
CA ILE A 161 9.85 -5.72 24.80
C ILE A 161 9.48 -4.61 25.75
N VAL A 162 8.42 -3.91 25.39
CA VAL A 162 7.79 -2.87 26.19
C VAL A 162 6.40 -3.34 26.57
N ALA A 163 5.97 -3.08 27.80
CA ALA A 163 4.58 -3.28 28.19
C ALA A 163 3.98 -1.95 28.65
N PHE A 164 2.70 -1.77 28.40
CA PHE A 164 1.98 -0.55 28.79
C PHE A 164 0.60 -0.85 29.39
N SER A 165 0.15 0.06 30.23
CA SER A 165 -1.22 0.21 30.72
C SER A 165 -1.48 1.71 30.91
N ASP A 166 -1.54 2.22 32.13
CA ASP A 166 -1.53 3.66 32.46
C ASP A 166 -0.13 4.29 32.27
N ARG A 167 0.90 3.44 32.27
CA ARG A 167 2.31 3.80 32.02
C ARG A 167 3.00 2.70 31.25
N ALA A 168 4.02 3.07 30.50
CA ALA A 168 4.86 2.13 29.78
C ALA A 168 6.15 1.83 30.55
N GLU A 169 6.64 0.59 30.42
CA GLU A 169 7.90 0.11 31.01
C GLU A 169 8.62 -0.85 30.07
N VAL A 170 9.96 -0.84 30.11
CA VAL A 170 10.80 -1.79 29.36
C VAL A 170 10.86 -3.10 30.14
N ILE A 171 10.27 -4.15 29.60
CA ILE A 171 10.28 -5.49 30.20
C ILE A 171 11.59 -6.21 29.88
N VAL A 172 12.00 -6.17 28.60
CA VAL A 172 13.24 -6.80 28.11
C VAL A 172 13.95 -5.80 27.21
N SER A 173 15.13 -5.37 27.61
CA SER A 173 15.98 -4.51 26.78
C SER A 173 16.73 -5.31 25.71
N HIS A 174 17.33 -4.64 24.72
CA HIS A 174 18.12 -5.29 23.66
C HIS A 174 19.22 -6.22 24.20
N ASP A 175 19.93 -5.80 25.24
CA ASP A 175 21.01 -6.59 25.87
C ASP A 175 20.48 -7.86 26.54
N GLN A 176 19.25 -7.80 27.07
CA GLN A 176 18.61 -8.90 27.78
C GLN A 176 17.87 -9.87 26.85
N ALA A 177 17.49 -9.42 25.65
CA ALA A 177 16.69 -10.21 24.72
C ALA A 177 17.36 -11.52 24.27
N ARG A 178 18.68 -11.56 24.29
CA ARG A 178 19.47 -12.76 23.94
C ARG A 178 19.61 -13.77 25.08
N ASP A 179 19.44 -13.33 26.31
CA ASP A 179 19.37 -14.22 27.48
C ASP A 179 17.91 -14.66 27.72
N LEU A 180 17.57 -15.82 27.15
CA LEU A 180 16.23 -16.38 27.27
C LEU A 180 15.78 -16.66 28.71
N THR A 181 16.73 -16.88 29.63
CA THR A 181 16.43 -17.10 31.05
C THR A 181 15.98 -15.80 31.69
N VAL A 182 16.70 -14.72 31.44
CA VAL A 182 16.34 -13.38 31.91
C VAL A 182 15.03 -12.92 31.29
N ALA A 183 14.90 -13.05 29.95
CA ALA A 183 13.69 -12.66 29.22
C ALA A 183 12.45 -13.42 29.74
N ARG A 184 12.57 -14.74 29.93
CA ARG A 184 11.49 -15.58 30.47
C ARG A 184 11.10 -15.13 31.89
N SER A 185 12.08 -14.91 32.75
CA SER A 185 11.85 -14.47 34.11
C SER A 185 11.09 -13.15 34.17
N ARG A 186 11.54 -12.14 33.38
CA ARG A 186 10.89 -10.84 33.32
C ARG A 186 9.48 -10.89 32.72
N LEU A 187 9.28 -11.63 31.64
CA LEU A 187 7.95 -11.81 31.04
C LEU A 187 7.00 -12.55 31.99
N SER A 188 7.48 -13.48 32.81
CA SER A 188 6.64 -14.19 33.78
C SER A 188 6.11 -13.28 34.91
N LEU A 189 6.83 -12.20 35.21
CA LEU A 189 6.43 -11.20 36.22
C LEU A 189 5.42 -10.17 35.70
N LEU A 190 5.23 -10.10 34.34
CA LEU A 190 4.28 -9.19 33.73
C LEU A 190 2.85 -9.53 34.20
N GLN A 191 2.15 -8.58 34.83
CA GLN A 191 0.79 -8.75 35.32
C GLN A 191 -0.16 -7.80 34.63
N ALA A 192 -1.38 -8.27 34.34
CA ALA A 192 -2.43 -7.44 33.80
C ALA A 192 -3.03 -6.53 34.85
N GLY A 193 -3.20 -5.25 34.52
CA GLY A 193 -3.81 -4.23 35.38
C GLY A 193 -3.67 -2.84 34.83
N GLY A 194 -4.53 -1.93 35.27
CA GLY A 194 -4.59 -0.55 34.80
C GLY A 194 -5.47 -0.34 33.56
N GLY A 195 -5.41 0.85 32.98
CA GLY A 195 -6.09 1.26 31.75
C GLY A 195 -5.31 0.90 30.50
N THR A 196 -5.57 1.64 29.43
CA THR A 196 -4.95 1.43 28.10
C THR A 196 -4.54 2.77 27.52
N GLU A 197 -3.26 3.14 27.65
CA GLU A 197 -2.69 4.34 27.02
C GLU A 197 -1.68 3.92 25.95
N ILE A 198 -2.16 3.79 24.70
CA ILE A 198 -1.38 3.29 23.56
C ILE A 198 -0.20 4.22 23.26
N GLY A 199 -0.40 5.55 23.33
CA GLY A 199 0.64 6.54 23.10
C GLY A 199 1.87 6.34 23.97
N GLN A 200 1.70 6.03 25.24
CA GLN A 200 2.79 5.71 26.17
C GLN A 200 3.62 4.50 25.67
N GLY A 201 2.91 3.45 25.25
CA GLY A 201 3.55 2.24 24.73
C GLY A 201 4.32 2.51 23.43
N LEU A 202 3.74 3.26 22.49
CA LEU A 202 4.37 3.62 21.23
C LEU A 202 5.60 4.50 21.46
N GLU A 203 5.50 5.53 22.30
CA GLU A 203 6.60 6.46 22.56
C GLU A 203 7.82 5.75 23.14
N LEU A 204 7.60 4.92 24.17
CA LEU A 204 8.68 4.15 24.77
C LEU A 204 9.22 3.09 23.80
N GLY A 205 8.36 2.41 23.04
CA GLY A 205 8.74 1.42 22.04
C GLY A 205 9.61 2.01 20.93
N LEU A 206 9.26 3.20 20.41
CA LEU A 206 10.06 3.92 19.41
C LEU A 206 11.41 4.36 20.01
N THR A 207 11.42 4.82 21.26
CA THR A 207 12.65 5.21 21.95
C THR A 207 13.61 4.01 22.13
N GLU A 208 13.08 2.84 22.49
CA GLU A 208 13.87 1.63 22.60
C GLU A 208 14.39 1.16 21.25
N LEU A 209 13.57 1.17 20.18
CA LEU A 209 14.00 0.82 18.83
C LEU A 209 15.16 1.65 18.34
N GLN A 210 15.20 2.94 18.68
CA GLN A 210 16.30 3.85 18.27
C GLN A 210 17.66 3.42 18.82
N LYS A 211 17.72 2.73 19.96
CA LYS A 211 18.98 2.26 20.56
C LYS A 211 19.72 1.24 19.69
N ALA A 212 18.97 0.43 18.91
CA ALA A 212 19.52 -0.55 17.99
C ALA A 212 19.15 -0.26 16.53
N PHE A 213 18.80 0.98 16.20
CA PHE A 213 18.40 1.38 14.85
C PHE A 213 19.52 1.13 13.85
N SER A 214 19.17 0.51 12.72
CA SER A 214 20.09 0.27 11.63
C SER A 214 19.45 0.65 10.29
N LYS A 215 20.13 1.47 9.51
CA LYS A 215 19.71 1.76 8.12
C LYS A 215 19.84 0.54 7.22
N GLN A 216 20.69 -0.42 7.56
CA GLN A 216 20.92 -1.66 6.82
C GLN A 216 20.00 -2.80 7.26
N GLY A 217 19.12 -2.54 8.23
CA GLY A 217 18.21 -3.52 8.80
C GLY A 217 16.74 -3.11 8.66
N VAL A 218 15.89 -4.03 9.02
CA VAL A 218 14.44 -3.81 9.15
C VAL A 218 14.14 -3.36 10.55
N ASN A 219 13.64 -2.13 10.72
CA ASN A 219 13.24 -1.58 12.02
C ASN A 219 11.71 -1.64 12.12
N HIS A 220 11.19 -2.42 13.06
CA HIS A 220 9.79 -2.75 13.10
C HIS A 220 9.22 -2.75 14.52
N LEU A 221 8.03 -2.15 14.71
CA LEU A 221 7.30 -2.18 15.97
C LEU A 221 6.01 -2.96 15.78
N ILE A 222 5.72 -3.88 16.69
CA ILE A 222 4.48 -4.66 16.74
C ILE A 222 3.72 -4.26 17.99
N LEU A 223 2.59 -3.60 17.81
CA LEU A 223 1.67 -3.22 18.88
C LEU A 223 0.62 -4.32 19.07
N LEU A 224 0.52 -4.87 20.28
CA LEU A 224 -0.47 -5.87 20.67
C LEU A 224 -1.43 -5.24 21.68
N THR A 225 -2.72 -5.15 21.35
CA THR A 225 -3.75 -4.59 22.26
C THR A 225 -5.07 -5.30 22.12
N ASP A 226 -5.86 -5.34 23.17
CA ASP A 226 -7.26 -5.79 23.18
C ASP A 226 -8.23 -4.69 23.61
N GLY A 227 -7.73 -3.47 23.84
CA GLY A 227 -8.50 -2.34 24.35
C GLY A 227 -8.46 -1.10 23.47
N ARG A 228 -9.26 -0.13 23.86
CA ARG A 228 -9.28 1.22 23.26
C ARG A 228 -8.45 2.15 24.15
N THR A 229 -7.71 3.03 23.51
CA THR A 229 -7.13 4.17 24.21
C THR A 229 -8.13 5.31 24.27
N TYR A 230 -7.94 6.23 25.20
CA TYR A 230 -8.82 7.38 25.37
C TYR A 230 -8.00 8.63 25.65
N GLY A 231 -8.07 9.59 24.72
CA GLY A 231 -7.50 10.93 24.88
C GLY A 231 -6.04 11.06 24.45
N ASP A 232 -5.40 10.00 23.94
CA ASP A 232 -4.05 10.03 23.37
C ASP A 232 -4.00 9.62 21.89
N GLU A 233 -5.17 9.57 21.21
CA GLU A 233 -5.28 9.18 19.81
C GLU A 233 -4.44 10.07 18.90
N GLU A 234 -4.47 11.39 19.11
CA GLU A 234 -3.69 12.35 18.35
C GLU A 234 -2.17 12.12 18.54
N LEU A 235 -1.74 11.90 19.76
CA LEU A 235 -0.35 11.52 20.07
C LEU A 235 0.05 10.23 19.32
N CYS A 236 -0.83 9.23 19.29
CA CYS A 236 -0.56 7.98 18.56
C CYS A 236 -0.32 8.23 17.06
N LEU A 237 -1.08 9.14 16.44
CA LEU A 237 -0.91 9.51 15.03
C LEU A 237 0.37 10.29 14.78
N GLU A 238 0.72 11.23 15.65
CA GLU A 238 2.01 11.96 15.59
C GLU A 238 3.20 11.01 15.74
N LEU A 239 3.09 10.03 16.65
CA LEU A 239 4.11 9.00 16.83
C LEU A 239 4.26 8.10 15.61
N ALA A 240 3.17 7.79 14.91
CA ALA A 240 3.19 7.04 13.66
C ALA A 240 3.89 7.82 12.54
N ASP A 241 3.63 9.13 12.40
CA ASP A 241 4.32 9.99 11.44
C ASP A 241 5.82 10.10 11.77
N ARG A 242 6.16 10.22 13.06
CA ARG A 242 7.56 10.21 13.52
C ARG A 242 8.26 8.89 13.21
N ALA A 243 7.58 7.75 13.42
CA ALA A 243 8.10 6.42 13.07
C ALA A 243 8.37 6.30 11.57
N ALA A 244 7.43 6.73 10.74
CA ALA A 244 7.55 6.74 9.27
C ALA A 244 8.77 7.57 8.81
N ALA A 245 8.92 8.79 9.35
CA ALA A 245 10.06 9.66 9.06
C ALA A 245 11.41 9.03 9.45
N GLN A 246 11.42 8.24 10.52
CA GLN A 246 12.59 7.50 11.00
C GLN A 246 12.83 6.17 10.28
N GLY A 247 11.92 5.73 9.42
CA GLY A 247 12.01 4.44 8.73
C GLY A 247 11.67 3.24 9.59
N ILE A 248 10.80 3.44 10.56
CA ILE A 248 10.23 2.40 11.42
C ILE A 248 8.81 2.10 10.97
N THR A 249 8.51 0.84 10.70
CA THR A 249 7.17 0.39 10.32
C THR A 249 6.41 -0.10 11.56
N LEU A 250 5.14 0.30 11.69
CA LEU A 250 4.27 -0.05 12.82
C LEU A 250 3.19 -1.03 12.37
N ASN A 251 3.16 -2.23 12.95
CA ASN A 251 2.04 -3.15 12.79
C ASN A 251 1.18 -3.17 14.04
N GLY A 252 -0.15 -3.17 13.83
CA GLY A 252 -1.13 -3.37 14.88
C GLY A 252 -1.66 -4.81 14.91
N VAL A 253 -1.79 -5.40 16.08
CA VAL A 253 -2.47 -6.68 16.30
C VAL A 253 -3.55 -6.47 17.33
N GLY A 254 -4.80 -6.48 16.87
CA GLY A 254 -5.98 -6.37 17.73
C GLY A 254 -6.48 -7.74 18.15
N ILE A 255 -6.65 -7.94 19.46
CA ILE A 255 -7.07 -9.21 20.08
C ILE A 255 -8.51 -9.08 20.57
N GLY A 256 -9.43 -9.92 20.07
CA GLY A 256 -10.85 -9.79 20.39
C GLY A 256 -11.50 -8.55 19.75
N ALA A 257 -12.62 -8.07 20.30
CA ALA A 257 -13.46 -7.10 19.59
C ALA A 257 -13.39 -5.65 20.11
N ASP A 258 -12.79 -5.39 21.28
CA ASP A 258 -13.00 -4.12 21.99
C ASP A 258 -12.01 -2.98 21.67
N TRP A 259 -11.03 -3.20 20.80
CA TRP A 259 -10.04 -2.19 20.38
C TRP A 259 -10.52 -1.30 19.23
N SER A 260 -9.86 -0.17 19.00
CA SER A 260 -10.18 0.77 17.93
C SER A 260 -9.50 0.37 16.61
N ASP A 261 -10.27 -0.22 15.68
CA ASP A 261 -9.77 -0.61 14.37
C ASP A 261 -9.41 0.59 13.49
N ARG A 262 -10.09 1.72 13.66
CA ARG A 262 -9.78 2.96 12.94
C ARG A 262 -8.42 3.52 13.37
N LEU A 263 -8.19 3.65 14.67
CA LEU A 263 -6.92 4.16 15.18
C LEU A 263 -5.73 3.27 14.76
N LEU A 264 -5.87 1.94 14.88
CA LEU A 264 -4.78 1.04 14.48
C LEU A 264 -4.54 1.07 12.97
N ASP A 265 -5.59 1.14 12.14
CA ASP A 265 -5.44 1.29 10.69
C ASP A 265 -4.73 2.61 10.34
N ASP A 266 -5.08 3.72 11.00
CA ASP A 266 -4.44 5.02 10.77
C ASP A 266 -2.96 5.01 11.18
N ILE A 267 -2.61 4.44 12.34
CA ILE A 267 -1.22 4.27 12.80
C ILE A 267 -0.42 3.44 11.79
N ALA A 268 -0.97 2.30 11.37
CA ALA A 268 -0.28 1.38 10.48
C ALA A 268 -0.11 1.97 9.07
N SER A 269 -1.14 2.59 8.50
CA SER A 269 -1.09 3.19 7.14
C SER A 269 -0.05 4.30 7.03
N ARG A 270 0.05 5.16 8.05
CA ARG A 270 1.04 6.26 8.09
C ARG A 270 2.47 5.77 8.04
N SER A 271 2.76 4.60 8.62
CA SER A 271 4.11 4.01 8.66
C SER A 271 4.36 2.93 7.60
N GLY A 272 3.38 2.64 6.75
CA GLY A 272 3.45 1.56 5.75
C GLY A 272 3.29 0.16 6.33
N GLY A 273 2.79 0.04 7.55
CA GLY A 273 2.50 -1.23 8.21
C GLY A 273 1.15 -1.84 7.86
N ASN A 274 0.66 -2.71 8.73
CA ASN A 274 -0.62 -3.40 8.57
C ASN A 274 -1.30 -3.65 9.93
N VAL A 275 -2.60 -3.89 9.90
CA VAL A 275 -3.38 -4.29 11.08
C VAL A 275 -3.97 -5.67 10.88
N LEU A 276 -3.79 -6.50 11.89
CA LEU A 276 -4.25 -7.88 11.91
C LEU A 276 -5.22 -8.08 13.09
N PHE A 277 -6.31 -8.77 12.80
CA PHE A 277 -7.33 -9.11 13.79
C PHE A 277 -7.22 -10.56 14.22
N LEU A 278 -7.26 -10.80 15.51
CA LEU A 278 -7.31 -12.12 16.13
C LEU A 278 -8.60 -12.28 16.94
N ASP A 279 -9.47 -13.14 16.50
CA ASP A 279 -10.66 -13.57 17.22
C ASP A 279 -10.32 -14.46 18.43
N SER A 280 -9.20 -15.19 18.33
CA SER A 280 -8.77 -16.14 19.36
C SER A 280 -7.32 -15.93 19.79
N PRO A 281 -7.04 -15.87 21.11
CA PRO A 281 -5.68 -15.76 21.61
C PRO A 281 -4.74 -16.89 21.17
N LYS A 282 -5.28 -18.08 20.86
CA LYS A 282 -4.49 -19.24 20.43
C LYS A 282 -3.73 -19.01 19.11
N ALA A 283 -4.21 -18.10 18.26
CA ALA A 283 -3.59 -17.79 16.99
C ALA A 283 -2.40 -16.81 17.09
N ILE A 284 -2.18 -16.17 18.27
CA ILE A 284 -1.16 -15.14 18.48
C ILE A 284 0.24 -15.65 18.11
N THR A 285 0.61 -16.84 18.57
CA THR A 285 1.96 -17.40 18.34
C THR A 285 2.24 -17.57 16.86
N ASN A 286 1.32 -18.17 16.13
CA ASN A 286 1.49 -18.38 14.67
C ASN A 286 1.50 -17.06 13.91
N LEU A 287 0.72 -16.06 14.35
CA LEU A 287 0.67 -14.75 13.72
C LEU A 287 1.99 -14.01 13.92
N LEU A 288 2.46 -13.88 15.15
CA LEU A 288 3.72 -13.19 15.45
C LEU A 288 4.90 -13.86 14.77
N GLN A 289 4.93 -15.20 14.70
CA GLN A 289 5.95 -15.94 13.97
C GLN A 289 5.95 -15.59 12.48
N ARG A 290 4.78 -15.56 11.84
CA ARG A 290 4.66 -15.18 10.42
C ARG A 290 5.13 -13.74 10.18
N ILE A 291 4.77 -12.79 11.07
CA ILE A 291 5.25 -11.41 10.97
C ILE A 291 6.79 -11.42 11.05
N PHE A 292 7.37 -12.05 12.05
CA PHE A 292 8.81 -12.08 12.24
C PHE A 292 9.56 -12.73 11.06
N ASP A 293 9.05 -13.85 10.55
CA ASP A 293 9.62 -14.53 9.38
C ASP A 293 9.56 -13.66 8.13
N SER A 294 8.49 -12.85 7.96
CA SER A 294 8.37 -11.94 6.83
C SER A 294 9.40 -10.82 6.87
N LEU A 295 9.77 -10.32 8.06
CA LEU A 295 10.81 -9.30 8.22
C LEU A 295 12.17 -9.79 7.73
N GLY A 296 12.47 -11.08 7.90
CA GLY A 296 13.70 -11.71 7.39
C GLY A 296 13.75 -11.87 5.86
N LYS A 297 12.62 -11.65 5.17
CA LYS A 297 12.48 -11.74 3.71
C LYS A 297 12.36 -10.38 3.03
N VAL A 298 12.54 -9.29 3.77
CA VAL A 298 12.49 -7.94 3.21
C VAL A 298 13.67 -7.73 2.26
N PHE A 299 13.37 -7.27 1.06
CA PHE A 299 14.33 -6.83 0.04
C PHE A 299 14.63 -5.35 0.14
N ALA A 300 13.58 -4.52 0.22
CA ALA A 300 13.70 -3.08 0.40
C ALA A 300 12.75 -2.59 1.50
N SER A 301 13.25 -1.67 2.30
CA SER A 301 12.47 -0.98 3.33
C SER A 301 12.14 0.45 2.90
N ARG A 302 11.25 1.11 3.65
CA ARG A 302 10.83 2.50 3.41
C ARG A 302 10.39 2.76 1.97
N VAL A 303 9.67 1.81 1.38
CA VAL A 303 9.13 2.02 0.03
C VAL A 303 8.06 3.10 0.09
N ARG A 304 8.27 4.18 -0.66
CA ARG A 304 7.37 5.35 -0.67
C ARG A 304 7.07 5.77 -2.09
N LEU A 305 5.83 6.17 -2.30
CA LEU A 305 5.38 6.82 -3.53
C LEU A 305 5.32 8.34 -3.26
N GLU A 306 6.20 9.08 -3.89
CA GLU A 306 6.33 10.55 -3.78
C GLU A 306 5.95 11.20 -5.12
N GLY A 307 5.83 12.52 -5.16
CA GLY A 307 5.54 13.27 -6.38
C GLY A 307 4.16 13.93 -6.37
N ALA A 308 3.53 14.04 -7.52
CA ALA A 308 2.24 14.72 -7.67
C ALA A 308 1.38 14.06 -8.75
N PHE A 309 0.06 14.23 -8.62
CA PHE A 309 -0.88 13.99 -9.70
C PHE A 309 -0.87 15.19 -10.67
N GLY A 310 -1.28 14.97 -11.91
CA GLY A 310 -1.43 16.04 -12.90
C GLY A 310 -2.51 17.05 -12.48
N ASP A 311 -2.43 18.29 -12.97
CA ASP A 311 -3.31 19.40 -12.59
C ASP A 311 -4.82 19.13 -12.76
N GLN A 312 -5.17 18.15 -13.59
CA GLN A 312 -6.56 17.77 -13.89
C GLN A 312 -6.94 16.42 -13.25
N VAL A 313 -6.17 15.95 -12.27
CA VAL A 313 -6.32 14.60 -11.72
C VAL A 313 -6.43 14.68 -10.21
N ASP A 314 -7.54 14.18 -9.69
CA ASP A 314 -7.76 14.01 -8.26
C ASP A 314 -7.65 12.53 -7.88
N LEU A 315 -6.94 12.23 -6.81
CA LEU A 315 -6.95 10.91 -6.18
C LEU A 315 -8.25 10.76 -5.39
N ARG A 316 -9.06 9.78 -5.73
CA ARG A 316 -10.30 9.47 -5.04
C ARG A 316 -10.14 8.43 -3.95
N SER A 317 -9.36 7.40 -4.23
CA SER A 317 -9.03 6.35 -3.27
C SER A 317 -7.74 5.63 -3.65
N SER A 318 -7.05 5.10 -2.65
CA SER A 318 -5.88 4.27 -2.85
C SER A 318 -5.94 3.03 -1.95
N PHE A 319 -5.47 1.91 -2.47
CA PHE A 319 -5.50 0.65 -1.76
C PHE A 319 -4.25 -0.18 -2.04
N ARG A 320 -3.50 -0.54 -1.01
CA ARG A 320 -2.44 -1.54 -1.13
C ARG A 320 -3.08 -2.93 -1.12
N LEU A 321 -2.85 -3.72 -2.16
CA LEU A 321 -3.37 -5.08 -2.32
C LEU A 321 -2.39 -6.13 -1.79
N LEU A 322 -1.10 -5.89 -2.01
CA LEU A 322 -0.02 -6.79 -1.63
C LEU A 322 1.14 -5.99 -1.00
N PRO A 323 1.91 -6.57 -0.05
CA PRO A 323 1.77 -7.93 0.49
C PRO A 323 0.61 -8.09 1.46
N ASP A 324 0.21 -7.02 2.13
CA ASP A 324 -0.84 -6.99 3.13
C ASP A 324 -1.89 -5.96 2.72
N PRO A 325 -3.15 -6.38 2.47
CA PRO A 325 -4.20 -5.48 1.99
C PRO A 325 -4.55 -4.40 3.00
N MET A 326 -4.56 -3.15 2.55
CA MET A 326 -4.85 -2.02 3.42
C MET A 326 -5.32 -0.80 2.62
N PRO A 327 -6.36 -0.07 3.06
CA PRO A 327 -6.65 1.25 2.53
C PRO A 327 -5.47 2.18 2.85
N MET A 328 -5.06 2.97 1.87
CA MET A 328 -4.01 3.97 2.03
C MET A 328 -4.65 5.35 2.18
N GLY A 329 -3.86 6.36 2.52
CA GLY A 329 -4.33 7.74 2.50
C GLY A 329 -4.62 8.25 1.08
N ASP A 330 -5.20 9.42 1.00
CA ASP A 330 -5.53 10.13 -0.25
C ASP A 330 -4.50 11.20 -0.62
N THR A 331 -3.40 11.26 0.08
CA THR A 331 -2.32 12.26 -0.11
C THR A 331 -0.96 11.60 -0.32
N LEU A 332 -0.09 12.27 -1.06
CA LEU A 332 1.31 11.94 -1.19
C LEU A 332 2.15 12.73 -0.16
N PRO A 333 3.25 12.17 0.33
CA PRO A 333 3.81 10.86 0.01
C PRO A 333 3.04 9.69 0.68
N MET A 334 2.92 8.54 -0.02
CA MET A 334 2.35 7.31 0.54
C MET A 334 3.45 6.37 0.99
N ASN A 335 3.38 5.90 2.24
CA ASN A 335 4.29 4.89 2.76
C ASN A 335 3.77 3.49 2.42
N LEU A 336 4.44 2.79 1.52
CA LEU A 336 4.01 1.47 1.03
C LEU A 336 4.55 0.31 1.87
N GLY A 337 5.47 0.58 2.81
CA GLY A 337 6.03 -0.40 3.73
C GLY A 337 7.27 -1.12 3.19
N HIS A 338 7.30 -2.43 3.36
CA HIS A 338 8.43 -3.28 2.97
C HIS A 338 8.14 -4.04 1.68
N LEU A 339 9.09 -4.03 0.74
CA LEU A 339 9.04 -4.89 -0.45
C LEU A 339 9.65 -6.25 -0.09
N PRO A 340 8.88 -7.36 -0.18
CA PRO A 340 9.40 -8.70 0.02
C PRO A 340 10.37 -9.10 -1.09
N ARG A 341 11.33 -9.97 -0.78
CA ARG A 341 12.29 -10.51 -1.75
C ARG A 341 11.62 -11.33 -2.84
N ASP A 342 10.74 -12.23 -2.45
CA ASP A 342 10.06 -13.18 -3.35
C ASP A 342 8.60 -12.73 -3.60
N GLY A 343 8.36 -11.40 -3.58
CA GLY A 343 7.03 -10.85 -3.68
C GLY A 343 7.00 -9.50 -4.37
N ARG A 344 5.90 -8.81 -4.19
CA ARG A 344 5.66 -7.49 -4.77
C ARG A 344 4.86 -6.61 -3.83
N ILE A 345 4.94 -5.29 -4.06
CA ILE A 345 3.95 -4.35 -3.55
C ILE A 345 3.03 -4.02 -4.72
N ARG A 346 1.73 -4.19 -4.52
CA ARG A 346 0.70 -3.87 -5.50
C ARG A 346 -0.24 -2.83 -4.94
N VAL A 347 -0.41 -1.72 -5.64
CA VAL A 347 -1.25 -0.59 -5.21
C VAL A 347 -2.25 -0.25 -6.31
N LEU A 348 -3.53 -0.21 -5.97
CA LEU A 348 -4.57 0.31 -6.85
C LEU A 348 -4.88 1.76 -6.47
N LEU A 349 -4.85 2.64 -7.46
CA LEU A 349 -5.25 4.04 -7.35
C LEU A 349 -6.53 4.25 -8.17
N GLU A 350 -7.57 4.80 -7.56
CA GLU A 350 -8.75 5.31 -8.23
C GLU A 350 -8.61 6.81 -8.38
N ILE A 351 -8.52 7.27 -9.61
CA ILE A 351 -8.37 8.70 -9.92
C ILE A 351 -9.56 9.22 -10.69
N VAL A 352 -9.86 10.50 -10.51
CA VAL A 352 -10.84 11.23 -11.27
C VAL A 352 -10.10 12.23 -12.15
N ILE A 353 -10.33 12.15 -13.46
CA ILE A 353 -9.74 13.04 -14.45
C ILE A 353 -10.79 14.05 -14.85
N HIS A 354 -10.53 15.33 -14.59
CA HIS A 354 -11.39 16.43 -14.96
C HIS A 354 -11.42 16.64 -16.48
N PRO A 355 -12.41 17.40 -17.02
CA PRO A 355 -12.61 17.55 -18.45
C PRO A 355 -11.34 17.89 -19.22
N ALA A 356 -11.06 17.12 -20.27
CA ALA A 356 -9.85 17.20 -21.08
C ALA A 356 -10.17 17.28 -22.57
N SER A 357 -11.36 17.78 -22.93
CA SER A 357 -11.88 17.79 -24.32
C SER A 357 -10.99 18.53 -25.32
N ALA A 358 -10.19 19.50 -24.88
CA ALA A 358 -9.25 20.25 -25.69
C ALA A 358 -7.85 19.64 -25.77
N LEU A 359 -7.55 18.58 -24.99
CA LEU A 359 -6.24 17.98 -24.91
C LEU A 359 -6.13 16.77 -25.83
N THR A 360 -4.91 16.49 -26.30
CA THR A 360 -4.58 15.26 -27.03
C THR A 360 -3.90 14.22 -26.13
N HIS A 361 -3.41 14.66 -24.97
CA HIS A 361 -2.75 13.84 -23.96
C HIS A 361 -2.94 14.47 -22.60
N VAL A 362 -3.14 13.65 -21.58
CA VAL A 362 -3.24 14.08 -20.17
C VAL A 362 -2.11 13.41 -19.39
N SER A 363 -1.30 14.22 -18.69
CA SER A 363 -0.39 13.70 -17.66
C SER A 363 -1.24 13.34 -16.43
N LEU A 364 -1.18 12.07 -16.03
CA LEU A 364 -1.94 11.58 -14.90
C LEU A 364 -1.18 11.75 -13.59
N ALA A 365 0.13 11.48 -13.62
CA ALA A 365 0.99 11.61 -12.47
C ALA A 365 2.46 11.60 -12.86
N ASP A 366 3.26 12.31 -12.06
CA ASP A 366 4.71 12.25 -12.06
C ASP A 366 5.17 11.81 -10.67
N PHE A 367 5.38 10.51 -10.55
CA PHE A 367 5.77 9.88 -9.30
C PHE A 367 7.28 9.64 -9.22
N VAL A 368 7.74 9.52 -8.00
CA VAL A 368 9.07 9.01 -7.66
C VAL A 368 8.86 7.88 -6.66
N LEU A 369 9.26 6.67 -7.03
CA LEU A 369 9.31 5.54 -6.13
C LEU A 369 10.65 5.56 -5.39
N ALA A 370 10.62 5.90 -4.10
CA ALA A 370 11.79 5.91 -3.22
C ALA A 370 11.82 4.67 -2.33
N ALA A 371 12.99 4.06 -2.14
CA ALA A 371 13.15 2.91 -1.26
C ALA A 371 14.61 2.74 -0.82
N ASP A 372 14.82 2.06 0.31
CA ASP A 372 16.14 1.61 0.76
C ASP A 372 16.28 0.11 0.46
N VAL A 373 17.11 -0.23 -0.51
CA VAL A 373 17.42 -1.63 -0.85
C VAL A 373 18.40 -2.18 0.18
N LEU A 374 17.98 -3.23 0.89
CA LEU A 374 18.76 -3.87 1.96
C LEU A 374 19.69 -4.92 1.36
N SER A 375 20.87 -4.49 0.90
CA SER A 375 21.95 -5.32 0.40
C SER A 375 23.15 -5.27 1.37
N GLN A 376 24.33 -5.75 0.95
CA GLN A 376 25.57 -5.63 1.76
C GLN A 376 25.91 -4.14 2.07
N SER A 377 25.48 -3.22 1.20
CA SER A 377 25.48 -1.78 1.46
C SER A 377 24.06 -1.27 1.15
N THR A 378 23.39 -0.63 2.12
CA THR A 378 22.08 -0.02 1.87
C THR A 378 22.21 1.05 0.80
N VAL A 379 21.46 0.87 -0.29
CA VAL A 379 21.44 1.80 -1.40
C VAL A 379 20.06 2.44 -1.46
N ALA A 380 19.99 3.75 -1.23
CA ALA A 380 18.79 4.52 -1.49
C ALA A 380 18.53 4.52 -3.01
N GLN A 381 17.37 4.04 -3.40
CA GLN A 381 16.90 4.01 -4.78
C GLN A 381 15.81 5.06 -4.99
N SER A 382 15.84 5.69 -6.16
CA SER A 382 14.83 6.66 -6.59
C SER A 382 14.52 6.36 -8.05
N LEU A 383 13.31 5.83 -8.30
CA LEU A 383 12.86 5.47 -9.63
C LEU A 383 11.75 6.43 -10.06
N PRO A 384 11.96 7.27 -11.09
CA PRO A 384 10.92 8.13 -11.63
C PRO A 384 9.90 7.29 -12.42
N VAL A 385 8.61 7.58 -12.24
CA VAL A 385 7.48 6.91 -12.90
C VAL A 385 6.50 7.97 -13.40
N SER A 386 6.63 8.36 -14.65
CA SER A 386 5.71 9.31 -15.30
C SER A 386 4.58 8.57 -16.00
N ILE A 387 3.35 8.94 -15.73
CA ILE A 387 2.14 8.26 -16.18
C ILE A 387 1.28 9.23 -16.96
N GLY A 388 0.87 8.85 -18.16
CA GLY A 388 -0.02 9.66 -18.98
C GLY A 388 -0.85 8.83 -19.93
N LEU A 389 -1.92 9.42 -20.45
CA LEU A 389 -2.82 8.80 -21.41
C LEU A 389 -3.14 9.73 -22.59
N PRO A 390 -3.24 9.18 -23.80
CA PRO A 390 -3.77 9.91 -24.94
C PRO A 390 -5.27 10.13 -24.80
N VAL A 391 -5.76 11.23 -25.37
CA VAL A 391 -7.20 11.50 -25.53
C VAL A 391 -7.60 11.17 -26.96
N SER A 392 -8.58 10.28 -27.15
CA SER A 392 -9.01 9.81 -28.48
C SER A 392 -10.55 9.80 -28.57
N LYS A 393 -11.07 10.25 -29.72
CA LYS A 393 -12.52 10.13 -30.02
C LYS A 393 -12.94 8.69 -30.33
N HIS A 394 -11.99 7.88 -30.73
CA HIS A 394 -12.19 6.48 -31.11
C HIS A 394 -11.12 5.62 -30.42
N PRO A 395 -11.21 5.42 -29.09
CA PRO A 395 -10.30 4.51 -28.40
C PRO A 395 -10.54 3.08 -28.88
N ASP A 396 -9.46 2.31 -29.02
CA ASP A 396 -9.58 0.88 -29.27
C ASP A 396 -10.37 0.21 -28.11
N PRO A 397 -11.36 -0.63 -28.42
CA PRO A 397 -12.20 -1.26 -27.43
C PRO A 397 -11.50 -2.46 -26.74
N GLU A 398 -10.36 -2.21 -26.13
CA GLU A 398 -9.69 -3.23 -25.34
C GLU A 398 -10.37 -3.39 -23.96
N PRO A 399 -10.64 -4.64 -23.52
CA PRO A 399 -11.15 -4.87 -22.18
C PRO A 399 -10.12 -4.42 -21.12
N ALA A 400 -10.62 -3.99 -19.97
CA ALA A 400 -9.72 -3.68 -18.86
C ALA A 400 -8.89 -4.93 -18.48
N PRO A 401 -7.61 -4.76 -18.11
CA PRO A 401 -6.75 -5.87 -17.69
C PRO A 401 -7.39 -6.69 -16.56
N ASN A 402 -7.29 -8.01 -16.67
CA ASN A 402 -7.88 -8.94 -15.70
C ASN A 402 -7.44 -8.67 -14.25
N ASP A 403 -6.19 -8.24 -14.05
CA ASP A 403 -5.65 -7.88 -12.74
C ASP A 403 -6.41 -6.70 -12.11
N ILE A 404 -6.76 -5.69 -12.91
CA ILE A 404 -7.55 -4.54 -12.43
C ILE A 404 -8.99 -4.97 -12.13
N VAL A 405 -9.61 -5.75 -13.02
CA VAL A 405 -10.99 -6.26 -12.82
C VAL A 405 -11.07 -7.11 -11.55
N ALA A 406 -10.10 -7.99 -11.34
CA ALA A 406 -10.00 -8.82 -10.16
C ALA A 406 -9.84 -7.97 -8.87
N ALA A 407 -8.93 -7.01 -8.89
CA ALA A 407 -8.70 -6.09 -7.78
C ALA A 407 -9.96 -5.31 -7.42
N LEU A 408 -10.65 -4.75 -8.43
CA LEU A 408 -11.89 -4.00 -8.22
C LEU A 408 -13.01 -4.87 -7.65
N SER A 409 -13.15 -6.11 -8.14
CA SER A 409 -14.16 -7.05 -7.63
C SER A 409 -13.94 -7.38 -6.16
N GLN A 410 -12.68 -7.58 -5.75
CA GLN A 410 -12.32 -7.85 -4.37
C GLN A 410 -12.50 -6.63 -3.47
N ILE A 411 -12.05 -5.44 -3.91
CA ILE A 411 -12.24 -4.18 -3.18
C ILE A 411 -13.72 -3.84 -3.05
N ALA A 412 -14.56 -4.21 -4.01
CA ALA A 412 -16.00 -3.98 -3.94
C ALA A 412 -16.63 -4.65 -2.71
N LEU A 413 -16.22 -5.89 -2.37
CA LEU A 413 -16.71 -6.59 -1.17
C LEU A 413 -16.30 -5.84 0.11
N TYR A 414 -15.04 -5.42 0.19
CA TYR A 414 -14.55 -4.61 1.31
C TYR A 414 -15.29 -3.26 1.39
N SER A 415 -15.49 -2.58 0.27
CA SER A 415 -16.18 -1.28 0.23
C SER A 415 -17.67 -1.40 0.59
N MET A 416 -18.31 -2.51 0.26
CA MET A 416 -19.72 -2.76 0.63
C MET A 416 -19.89 -2.85 2.14
N GLN A 417 -19.01 -3.57 2.84
CA GLN A 417 -19.08 -3.66 4.29
C GLN A 417 -18.77 -2.32 4.97
N GLU A 418 -17.75 -1.55 4.50
CA GLU A 418 -17.46 -0.22 5.05
C GLU A 418 -18.63 0.76 4.86
N LYS A 419 -19.28 0.73 3.69
CA LYS A 419 -20.49 1.54 3.45
C LYS A 419 -21.65 1.13 4.35
N ALA A 420 -21.85 -0.18 4.57
CA ALA A 420 -22.88 -0.67 5.48
C ALA A 420 -22.63 -0.21 6.92
N ARG A 421 -21.37 -0.25 7.37
CA ARG A 421 -20.96 0.26 8.68
C ARG A 421 -21.26 1.76 8.81
N HIS A 422 -20.84 2.54 7.84
CA HIS A 422 -21.08 3.98 7.82
C HIS A 422 -22.58 4.33 7.82
N GLU A 423 -23.40 3.63 7.03
CA GLU A 423 -24.86 3.77 7.01
C GLU A 423 -25.48 3.43 8.37
N ALA A 424 -24.96 2.40 9.06
CA ALA A 424 -25.40 2.03 10.40
C ALA A 424 -25.04 3.10 11.44
N GLU A 425 -23.83 3.68 11.37
CA GLU A 425 -23.37 4.79 12.21
C GLU A 425 -24.27 6.05 12.02
N LEU A 426 -24.72 6.30 10.79
CA LEU A 426 -25.67 7.39 10.47
C LEU A 426 -27.14 7.07 10.86
N GLY A 427 -27.41 5.91 11.46
CA GLY A 427 -28.75 5.47 11.85
C GLY A 427 -29.62 4.94 10.70
N GLN A 428 -29.04 4.75 9.49
CA GLN A 428 -29.72 4.25 8.29
C GLN A 428 -29.78 2.69 8.30
N SER A 429 -30.28 2.12 9.40
CA SER A 429 -30.21 0.67 9.66
C SER A 429 -30.83 -0.20 8.57
N THR A 430 -31.93 0.25 7.95
CA THR A 430 -32.58 -0.51 6.85
C THR A 430 -31.71 -0.57 5.58
N GLN A 431 -31.03 0.52 5.26
CA GLN A 431 -30.14 0.59 4.10
C GLN A 431 -28.89 -0.25 4.33
N ALA A 432 -28.29 -0.12 5.52
CA ALA A 432 -27.15 -0.92 5.95
C ALA A 432 -27.47 -2.43 5.93
N ALA A 433 -28.65 -2.86 6.45
CA ALA A 433 -29.07 -4.25 6.42
C ALA A 433 -29.17 -4.80 4.98
N ARG A 434 -29.84 -4.07 4.07
CA ARG A 434 -29.92 -4.45 2.65
C ARG A 434 -28.55 -4.57 1.98
N ARG A 435 -27.62 -3.68 2.34
CA ARG A 435 -26.26 -3.72 1.82
C ARG A 435 -25.50 -4.95 2.29
N LEU A 436 -25.68 -5.36 3.56
CA LEU A 436 -25.08 -6.58 4.11
C LEU A 436 -25.71 -7.85 3.49
N GLU A 437 -27.01 -7.86 3.20
CA GLU A 437 -27.66 -8.96 2.47
C GLU A 437 -27.09 -9.12 1.05
N ASN A 438 -26.87 -7.99 0.35
CA ASN A 438 -26.21 -7.97 -0.96
C ASN A 438 -24.76 -8.46 -0.86
N LEU A 439 -24.00 -8.01 0.16
CA LEU A 439 -22.67 -8.49 0.44
C LEU A 439 -22.65 -10.01 0.67
N ALA A 440 -23.57 -10.53 1.48
CA ALA A 440 -23.68 -11.97 1.72
C ALA A 440 -23.92 -12.75 0.43
N THR A 441 -24.77 -12.23 -0.46
CA THR A 441 -25.04 -12.86 -1.78
C THR A 441 -23.76 -12.94 -2.61
N GLN A 442 -22.96 -11.86 -2.65
CA GLN A 442 -21.69 -11.85 -3.38
C GLN A 442 -20.62 -12.74 -2.72
N LEU A 443 -20.56 -12.79 -1.39
CA LEU A 443 -19.67 -13.69 -0.65
C LEU A 443 -19.99 -15.15 -0.92
N LEU A 444 -21.27 -15.52 -1.04
CA LEU A 444 -21.69 -16.87 -1.44
C LEU A 444 -21.25 -17.19 -2.87
N ALA A 445 -21.33 -16.24 -3.79
CA ALA A 445 -20.88 -16.42 -5.18
C ALA A 445 -19.39 -16.74 -5.28
N VAL A 446 -18.55 -16.20 -4.37
CA VAL A 446 -17.13 -16.51 -4.28
C VAL A 446 -16.80 -17.66 -3.31
N ASN A 447 -17.83 -18.36 -2.80
CA ASN A 447 -17.76 -19.51 -1.87
C ASN A 447 -17.22 -19.17 -0.47
N GLU A 448 -17.41 -17.92 -0.02
CA GLU A 448 -17.04 -17.46 1.33
C GLU A 448 -18.25 -17.57 2.29
N ARG A 449 -18.60 -18.82 2.64
CA ARG A 449 -19.83 -19.15 3.39
C ARG A 449 -19.85 -18.58 4.81
N ASP A 450 -18.71 -18.61 5.50
CA ASP A 450 -18.63 -18.14 6.89
C ASP A 450 -18.78 -16.62 6.98
N LEU A 451 -18.14 -15.88 6.07
CA LEU A 451 -18.32 -14.44 5.97
C LEU A 451 -19.74 -14.06 5.53
N ALA A 452 -20.33 -14.82 4.59
CA ALA A 452 -21.71 -14.60 4.19
C ALA A 452 -22.69 -14.80 5.35
N LYS A 453 -22.48 -15.84 6.18
CA LYS A 453 -23.27 -16.07 7.39
C LYS A 453 -23.11 -14.94 8.40
N ALA A 454 -21.88 -14.44 8.59
CA ALA A 454 -21.63 -13.30 9.46
C ALA A 454 -22.35 -12.04 8.95
N ALA A 455 -22.32 -11.76 7.64
CA ALA A 455 -23.01 -10.62 7.04
C ALA A 455 -24.53 -10.70 7.21
N LEU A 456 -25.15 -11.89 7.03
CA LEU A 456 -26.58 -12.09 7.28
C LEU A 456 -26.95 -11.93 8.74
N GLY A 457 -26.12 -12.45 9.66
CA GLY A 457 -26.34 -12.28 11.10
C GLY A 457 -26.32 -10.81 11.55
N GLU A 458 -25.41 -10.00 10.99
CA GLU A 458 -25.37 -8.56 11.26
C GLU A 458 -26.51 -7.79 10.58
N ALA A 459 -26.97 -8.20 9.38
CA ALA A 459 -28.15 -7.63 8.74
C ALA A 459 -29.42 -7.87 9.58
N GLU A 460 -29.60 -9.07 10.10
CA GLU A 460 -30.69 -9.41 11.01
C GLU A 460 -30.61 -8.61 12.32
N ARG A 461 -29.41 -8.47 12.90
CA ARG A 461 -29.16 -7.66 14.09
C ARG A 461 -29.53 -6.19 13.87
N LEU A 462 -29.16 -5.59 12.73
CA LEU A 462 -29.55 -4.21 12.38
C LEU A 462 -31.05 -4.03 12.31
N THR A 463 -31.78 -5.03 11.84
CA THR A 463 -33.25 -4.99 11.77
C THR A 463 -33.90 -4.95 13.14
N HIS A 464 -33.34 -5.70 14.12
CA HIS A 464 -33.90 -5.83 15.46
C HIS A 464 -33.36 -4.78 16.45
N SER A 465 -32.03 -4.59 16.49
CA SER A 465 -31.35 -3.74 17.49
C SER A 465 -30.86 -2.40 16.95
N ARG A 466 -30.95 -2.17 15.64
CA ARG A 466 -30.45 -0.98 14.92
C ARG A 466 -28.96 -0.70 15.09
N ARG A 467 -28.18 -1.71 15.49
CA ARG A 467 -26.73 -1.60 15.71
C ARG A 467 -26.05 -2.86 15.25
N LEU A 468 -24.86 -2.71 14.71
CA LEU A 468 -23.94 -3.80 14.44
C LEU A 468 -23.30 -4.29 15.75
N SER A 469 -22.85 -5.54 15.78
CA SER A 469 -21.99 -6.00 16.85
C SER A 469 -20.53 -5.61 16.59
N THR A 470 -19.80 -5.26 17.63
CA THR A 470 -18.37 -4.92 17.54
C THR A 470 -17.53 -6.07 16.97
N GLU A 471 -17.90 -7.31 17.27
CA GLU A 471 -17.25 -8.50 16.74
C GLU A 471 -17.58 -8.70 15.27
N GLY A 472 -18.87 -8.61 14.87
CA GLY A 472 -19.31 -8.78 13.49
C GLY A 472 -18.71 -7.74 12.54
N GLU A 473 -18.61 -6.47 12.99
CA GLU A 473 -17.92 -5.42 12.23
C GLU A 473 -16.49 -5.82 11.90
N LYS A 474 -15.72 -6.32 12.89
CA LYS A 474 -14.32 -6.71 12.69
C LYS A 474 -14.18 -7.97 11.86
N VAL A 475 -15.00 -8.98 12.10
CA VAL A 475 -15.02 -10.21 11.30
C VAL A 475 -15.26 -9.87 9.83
N LEU A 476 -16.24 -9.02 9.54
CA LEU A 476 -16.54 -8.61 8.16
C LEU A 476 -15.42 -7.77 7.55
N LYS A 477 -14.90 -6.78 8.28
CA LYS A 477 -13.83 -5.88 7.80
C LYS A 477 -12.56 -6.66 7.47
N TYR A 478 -12.04 -7.41 8.42
CA TYR A 478 -10.78 -8.13 8.24
C TYR A 478 -10.95 -9.38 7.38
N GLY A 479 -12.12 -10.02 7.41
CA GLY A 479 -12.45 -11.14 6.53
C GLY A 479 -12.51 -10.72 5.07
N THR A 480 -13.23 -9.65 4.74
CA THR A 480 -13.28 -9.13 3.35
C THR A 480 -11.92 -8.57 2.90
N ARG A 481 -11.13 -7.98 3.80
CA ARG A 481 -9.76 -7.55 3.53
C ARG A 481 -8.84 -8.74 3.21
N ALA A 482 -8.97 -9.86 3.92
CA ALA A 482 -8.18 -11.06 3.67
C ALA A 482 -8.46 -11.71 2.30
N LEU A 483 -9.65 -11.52 1.74
CA LEU A 483 -9.98 -12.02 0.39
C LEU A 483 -9.13 -11.39 -0.71
N LEU A 484 -8.59 -10.20 -0.48
CA LEU A 484 -7.70 -9.51 -1.42
C LEU A 484 -6.37 -10.26 -1.64
N LEU A 485 -5.99 -11.16 -0.72
CA LEU A 485 -4.79 -12.00 -0.83
C LEU A 485 -5.01 -13.25 -1.69
N LEU A 486 -6.27 -13.64 -1.92
CA LEU A 486 -6.58 -14.82 -2.71
C LEU A 486 -6.41 -14.51 -4.20
N PRO A 487 -5.77 -15.41 -4.99
CA PRO A 487 -5.76 -15.26 -6.43
C PRO A 487 -7.21 -15.23 -6.93
N ALA A 488 -7.53 -14.27 -7.80
CA ALA A 488 -8.84 -14.22 -8.44
C ALA A 488 -9.11 -15.59 -9.10
N LYS A 489 -10.14 -16.28 -8.66
CA LYS A 489 -10.60 -17.49 -9.36
C LYS A 489 -11.10 -17.02 -10.72
N THR A 490 -10.26 -17.16 -11.75
CA THR A 490 -10.71 -17.05 -13.13
C THR A 490 -11.84 -18.06 -13.31
N GLY A 491 -13.05 -17.54 -13.49
CA GLY A 491 -14.20 -18.38 -13.75
C GLY A 491 -13.90 -19.26 -14.97
N GLN A 492 -13.78 -20.55 -14.74
CA GLN A 492 -13.93 -21.53 -15.80
C GLN A 492 -15.41 -21.51 -16.16
N SER A 493 -15.73 -20.86 -17.28
CA SER A 493 -16.98 -21.08 -18.02
C SER A 493 -16.80 -22.26 -18.93
#